data_d7d35faba784c85dd2582f9019e86514
#
_entry.id   d7d35faba784c85dd2582f9019e86514
#
_cell.length_a   1.000
_cell.length_b   1.000
_cell.length_c   1.000
_cell.angle_alpha   90.00
_cell.angle_beta   90.00
_cell.angle_gamma   90.00
#
_symmetry.space_group_name_H-M   'P 1'
#
loop_
_entity.id
_entity.type
_entity.pdbx_description
1 polymer ?
#
loop_
_entity_poly.entity_id
_entity_poly.type
_entity_poly.pdbx_seq_one_letter_code
_entity_poly.pdbx_strand_id
1 'polypeptide(L)'
;MKNVKAIIFDAYGTLFDVNSAAEKCKERLGDKWEGFANYWRTTQLEYTWLRSLMKRHKDFWKITEDSLDKSINFYKIDNSMRGELLNLYKVLTPFPEVKETLEHLKQSKFKLAILSNGTPDLLNELVVSNELKDIFDDIFSVEEVGIFKPDSKVYDLPIDKYNIDKNEVLFLSANTWDVSGAGNYGYNSVWLNRNNNIFDKLDFVPTKQISKLSELLDLI
;
A
#
# COMPACT_ATOMS: atom_id res chain seq x y z
N MET A 1 13.76 12.22 13.85
CA MET A 1 13.13 11.24 14.77
C MET A 1 14.24 10.45 15.46
N LYS A 2 14.37 10.59 16.77
CA LYS A 2 15.46 9.93 17.52
C LYS A 2 15.11 8.46 17.71
N ASN A 3 16.06 7.55 17.46
CA ASN A 3 16.00 6.09 17.67
C ASN A 3 15.27 5.24 16.62
N VAL A 4 14.92 5.76 15.42
CA VAL A 4 14.40 4.92 14.34
C VAL A 4 15.46 3.93 13.87
N LYS A 5 15.11 2.65 13.77
CA LYS A 5 15.94 1.55 13.24
C LYS A 5 15.42 1.02 11.91
N ALA A 6 14.09 1.05 11.71
CA ALA A 6 13.45 0.58 10.50
C ALA A 6 12.45 1.59 9.94
N ILE A 7 12.43 1.73 8.62
CA ILE A 7 11.45 2.51 7.87
C ILE A 7 10.61 1.52 7.07
N ILE A 8 9.33 1.47 7.38
CA ILE A 8 8.40 0.49 6.82
C ILE A 8 7.39 1.25 5.93
N PHE A 9 7.22 0.79 4.71
CA PHE A 9 6.35 1.42 3.72
C PHE A 9 5.14 0.54 3.44
N ASP A 10 3.96 1.14 3.43
CA ASP A 10 2.85 0.56 2.69
C ASP A 10 3.16 0.60 1.17
N ALA A 11 2.55 -0.31 0.39
CA ALA A 11 2.82 -0.42 -1.04
C ALA A 11 1.78 0.31 -1.90
N TYR A 12 0.52 -0.17 -1.85
CA TYR A 12 -0.56 0.24 -2.75
C TYR A 12 -1.14 1.62 -2.40
N GLY A 13 -0.96 2.60 -3.30
CA GLY A 13 -1.31 4.01 -3.11
C GLY A 13 -0.22 4.81 -2.41
N THR A 14 0.78 4.15 -1.82
CA THR A 14 1.92 4.78 -1.12
C THR A 14 3.17 4.83 -1.98
N LEU A 15 3.68 3.69 -2.41
CA LEU A 15 4.81 3.59 -3.35
C LEU A 15 4.32 3.46 -4.80
N PHE A 16 3.25 2.71 -5.03
CA PHE A 16 2.70 2.39 -6.34
C PHE A 16 1.31 2.99 -6.52
N ASP A 17 1.09 3.65 -7.67
CA ASP A 17 -0.21 4.24 -8.01
C ASP A 17 -1.20 3.16 -8.42
N VAL A 18 -2.19 2.93 -7.57
CA VAL A 18 -3.26 1.93 -7.78
C VAL A 18 -4.17 2.26 -8.97
N ASN A 19 -4.24 3.54 -9.37
CA ASN A 19 -5.06 3.97 -10.49
C ASN A 19 -4.36 3.75 -11.84
N SER A 20 -3.03 3.56 -11.84
CA SER A 20 -2.24 3.47 -13.07
C SER A 20 -2.67 2.34 -14.00
N ALA A 21 -3.25 1.24 -13.49
CA ALA A 21 -3.81 0.16 -14.32
C ALA A 21 -5.03 0.64 -15.14
N ALA A 22 -5.98 1.30 -14.48
CA ALA A 22 -7.16 1.85 -15.18
C ALA A 22 -6.80 3.05 -16.05
N GLU A 23 -5.85 3.89 -15.62
CA GLU A 23 -5.37 5.04 -16.39
C GLU A 23 -4.75 4.61 -17.72
N LYS A 24 -3.97 3.54 -17.75
CA LYS A 24 -3.40 2.97 -18.99
C LYS A 24 -4.50 2.49 -19.97
N CYS A 25 -5.70 2.21 -19.46
CA CYS A 25 -6.86 1.81 -20.26
C CYS A 25 -7.86 2.97 -20.49
N LYS A 26 -7.52 4.22 -20.15
CA LYS A 26 -8.46 5.36 -20.16
C LYS A 26 -9.14 5.60 -21.50
N GLU A 27 -8.45 5.41 -22.62
CA GLU A 27 -9.03 5.57 -23.96
C GLU A 27 -10.21 4.59 -24.18
N ARG A 28 -10.11 3.37 -23.68
CA ARG A 28 -11.17 2.35 -23.80
C ARG A 28 -12.25 2.50 -22.73
N LEU A 29 -11.88 2.95 -21.53
CA LEU A 29 -12.80 3.22 -20.42
C LEU A 29 -13.59 4.52 -20.61
N GLY A 30 -13.07 5.46 -21.44
CA GLY A 30 -13.67 6.77 -21.68
C GLY A 30 -13.83 7.57 -20.38
N ASP A 31 -14.86 8.39 -20.30
CA ASP A 31 -15.15 9.25 -19.14
C ASP A 31 -15.41 8.47 -17.82
N LYS A 32 -15.53 7.15 -17.90
CA LYS A 32 -15.77 6.31 -16.71
C LYS A 32 -14.50 5.95 -15.95
N TRP A 33 -13.31 6.15 -16.50
CA TRP A 33 -12.07 5.55 -16.00
C TRP A 33 -11.75 5.93 -14.54
N GLU A 34 -11.88 7.20 -14.16
CA GLU A 34 -11.62 7.65 -12.78
C GLU A 34 -12.61 7.05 -11.78
N GLY A 35 -13.90 7.13 -12.09
CA GLY A 35 -14.95 6.57 -11.25
C GLY A 35 -14.81 5.04 -11.13
N PHE A 36 -14.47 4.36 -12.21
CA PHE A 36 -14.21 2.93 -12.24
C PHE A 36 -12.99 2.56 -11.37
N ALA A 37 -11.86 3.27 -11.52
CA ALA A 37 -10.65 3.02 -10.75
C ALA A 37 -10.91 3.21 -9.24
N ASN A 38 -11.56 4.31 -8.86
CA ASN A 38 -11.93 4.60 -7.49
C ASN A 38 -12.88 3.54 -6.90
N TYR A 39 -13.89 3.12 -7.67
CA TYR A 39 -14.85 2.10 -7.24
C TYR A 39 -14.17 0.74 -7.07
N TRP A 40 -13.28 0.35 -8.00
CA TRP A 40 -12.49 -0.87 -7.90
C TRP A 40 -11.65 -0.86 -6.64
N ARG A 41 -10.90 0.21 -6.40
CA ARG A 41 -10.05 0.36 -5.20
C ARG A 41 -10.88 0.35 -3.91
N THR A 42 -11.96 1.10 -3.84
CA THR A 42 -12.82 1.15 -2.65
C THR A 42 -13.42 -0.23 -2.35
N THR A 43 -13.97 -0.90 -3.36
CA THR A 43 -14.52 -2.26 -3.22
C THR A 43 -13.45 -3.26 -2.77
N GLN A 44 -12.23 -3.15 -3.30
CA GLN A 44 -11.12 -4.01 -2.90
C GLN A 44 -10.81 -3.85 -1.41
N LEU A 45 -10.70 -2.62 -0.91
CA LEU A 45 -10.47 -2.34 0.52
C LEU A 45 -11.63 -2.82 1.40
N GLU A 46 -12.87 -2.52 1.01
CA GLU A 46 -14.06 -3.02 1.73
C GLU A 46 -14.03 -4.56 1.86
N TYR A 47 -13.67 -5.27 0.79
CA TYR A 47 -13.61 -6.72 0.81
C TYR A 47 -12.50 -7.25 1.74
N THR A 48 -11.36 -6.57 1.85
CA THR A 48 -10.32 -6.95 2.81
C THR A 48 -10.84 -6.85 4.24
N TRP A 49 -11.49 -5.74 4.60
CA TRP A 49 -12.02 -5.51 5.94
C TRP A 49 -13.19 -6.43 6.28
N LEU A 50 -14.16 -6.57 5.38
CA LEU A 50 -15.31 -7.45 5.61
C LEU A 50 -14.89 -8.91 5.75
N ARG A 51 -13.95 -9.39 4.93
CA ARG A 51 -13.43 -10.76 5.05
C ARG A 51 -12.67 -10.97 6.35
N SER A 52 -11.89 -9.99 6.81
CA SER A 52 -11.23 -10.03 8.12
C SER A 52 -12.24 -10.13 9.25
N LEU A 53 -13.27 -9.27 9.27
CA LEU A 53 -14.34 -9.27 10.28
C LEU A 53 -15.14 -10.59 10.27
N MET A 54 -15.44 -11.13 9.09
CA MET A 54 -16.16 -12.40 8.95
C MET A 54 -15.27 -13.64 9.20
N LYS A 55 -13.94 -13.46 9.40
CA LYS A 55 -12.96 -14.56 9.47
C LYS A 55 -13.00 -15.49 8.24
N ARG A 56 -13.14 -14.89 7.06
CA ARG A 56 -13.22 -15.54 5.75
C ARG A 56 -12.12 -15.04 4.83
N HIS A 57 -10.87 -15.17 5.28
CA HIS A 57 -9.70 -14.76 4.51
C HIS A 57 -9.69 -15.39 3.12
N LYS A 58 -9.32 -14.62 2.16
CA LYS A 58 -8.87 -14.99 0.80
C LYS A 58 -7.70 -14.09 0.49
N ASP A 59 -6.74 -14.58 -0.27
CA ASP A 59 -5.58 -13.79 -0.63
C ASP A 59 -5.95 -12.51 -1.38
N PHE A 60 -5.05 -11.54 -1.34
CA PHE A 60 -5.29 -10.22 -1.91
C PHE A 60 -5.50 -10.24 -3.43
N TRP A 61 -4.90 -11.22 -4.14
CA TRP A 61 -5.12 -11.36 -5.57
C TRP A 61 -6.57 -11.73 -5.87
N LYS A 62 -7.10 -12.71 -5.15
CA LYS A 62 -8.51 -13.09 -5.28
C LYS A 62 -9.47 -11.95 -4.96
N ILE A 63 -9.14 -11.14 -3.97
CA ILE A 63 -9.92 -9.93 -3.65
C ILE A 63 -9.83 -8.90 -4.78
N THR A 64 -8.66 -8.73 -5.38
CA THR A 64 -8.45 -7.84 -6.53
C THR A 64 -9.30 -8.27 -7.72
N GLU A 65 -9.36 -9.57 -8.02
CA GLU A 65 -10.23 -10.14 -9.05
C GLU A 65 -11.72 -9.92 -8.75
N ASP A 66 -12.17 -10.30 -7.54
CA ASP A 66 -13.59 -10.22 -7.15
C ASP A 66 -14.09 -8.76 -7.16
N SER A 67 -13.26 -7.81 -6.73
CA SER A 67 -13.57 -6.38 -6.76
C SER A 67 -13.57 -5.80 -8.17
N LEU A 68 -12.67 -6.27 -9.04
CA LEU A 68 -12.67 -5.91 -10.46
C LEU A 68 -13.95 -6.40 -11.14
N ASP A 69 -14.34 -7.66 -10.93
CA ASP A 69 -15.55 -8.24 -11.52
C ASP A 69 -16.80 -7.46 -11.10
N LYS A 70 -16.90 -7.06 -9.83
CA LYS A 70 -17.97 -6.18 -9.35
C LYS A 70 -17.94 -4.82 -10.05
N SER A 71 -16.75 -4.23 -10.23
CA SER A 71 -16.59 -2.91 -10.85
C SER A 71 -16.93 -2.92 -12.35
N ILE A 72 -16.51 -3.95 -13.07
CA ILE A 72 -16.85 -4.18 -14.48
C ILE A 72 -18.37 -4.24 -14.65
N ASN A 73 -19.05 -5.02 -13.80
CA ASN A 73 -20.50 -5.15 -13.83
C ASN A 73 -21.21 -3.82 -13.51
N PHE A 74 -20.77 -3.11 -12.47
CA PHE A 74 -21.37 -1.86 -12.03
C PHE A 74 -21.28 -0.75 -13.10
N TYR A 75 -20.09 -0.59 -13.69
CA TYR A 75 -19.84 0.41 -14.73
C TYR A 75 -20.22 -0.05 -16.14
N LYS A 76 -20.65 -1.31 -16.29
CA LYS A 76 -20.97 -1.93 -17.59
C LYS A 76 -19.78 -1.79 -18.56
N ILE A 77 -18.60 -2.16 -18.09
CA ILE A 77 -17.39 -2.22 -18.91
C ILE A 77 -17.38 -3.54 -19.69
N ASP A 78 -16.80 -3.53 -20.89
CA ASP A 78 -16.62 -4.74 -21.68
C ASP A 78 -15.72 -5.73 -20.92
N ASN A 79 -16.24 -6.94 -20.71
CA ASN A 79 -15.53 -7.99 -19.97
C ASN A 79 -14.21 -8.42 -20.63
N SER A 80 -14.02 -8.14 -21.93
CA SER A 80 -12.74 -8.37 -22.61
C SER A 80 -11.58 -7.59 -22.01
N MET A 81 -11.85 -6.51 -21.25
CA MET A 81 -10.83 -5.70 -20.57
C MET A 81 -10.32 -6.33 -19.27
N ARG A 82 -11.03 -7.31 -18.71
CA ARG A 82 -10.71 -7.92 -17.41
C ARG A 82 -9.26 -8.42 -17.34
N GLY A 83 -8.85 -9.20 -18.32
CA GLY A 83 -7.49 -9.77 -18.33
C GLY A 83 -6.39 -8.72 -18.43
N GLU A 84 -6.61 -7.70 -19.25
CA GLU A 84 -5.66 -6.59 -19.40
C GLU A 84 -5.53 -5.77 -18.10
N LEU A 85 -6.65 -5.40 -17.49
CA LEU A 85 -6.66 -4.66 -16.22
C LEU A 85 -5.94 -5.43 -15.10
N LEU A 86 -6.16 -6.74 -15.00
CA LEU A 86 -5.47 -7.58 -14.02
C LEU A 86 -3.97 -7.68 -14.29
N ASN A 87 -3.56 -7.81 -15.56
CA ASN A 87 -2.14 -7.83 -15.91
C ASN A 87 -1.45 -6.49 -15.60
N LEU A 88 -2.13 -5.36 -15.87
CA LEU A 88 -1.61 -4.04 -15.53
C LEU A 88 -1.55 -3.81 -14.01
N TYR A 89 -2.47 -4.40 -13.25
CA TYR A 89 -2.46 -4.32 -11.79
C TYR A 89 -1.22 -4.99 -11.16
N LYS A 90 -0.67 -6.01 -11.79
CA LYS A 90 0.56 -6.67 -11.33
C LYS A 90 1.80 -5.80 -11.45
N VAL A 91 1.79 -4.83 -12.37
CA VAL A 91 2.93 -3.98 -12.73
C VAL A 91 2.57 -2.49 -12.61
N LEU A 92 1.93 -2.11 -11.49
CA LEU A 92 1.58 -0.73 -11.20
C LEU A 92 2.80 0.19 -11.30
N THR A 93 2.56 1.42 -11.74
CA THR A 93 3.61 2.44 -11.86
C THR A 93 3.91 3.03 -10.47
N PRO A 94 5.17 3.16 -10.05
CA PRO A 94 5.51 3.90 -8.84
C PRO A 94 5.27 5.40 -9.04
N PHE A 95 5.04 6.12 -7.93
CA PHE A 95 5.02 7.58 -8.01
C PHE A 95 6.41 8.12 -8.39
N PRO A 96 6.48 9.27 -9.10
CA PRO A 96 7.72 9.74 -9.74
C PRO A 96 8.93 9.87 -8.80
N GLU A 97 8.70 10.28 -7.56
CA GLU A 97 9.75 10.52 -6.58
C GLU A 97 10.22 9.26 -5.83
N VAL A 98 9.54 8.13 -6.00
CA VAL A 98 9.74 6.93 -5.17
C VAL A 98 11.14 6.34 -5.35
N LYS A 99 11.53 6.08 -6.60
CA LYS A 99 12.80 5.38 -6.89
C LYS A 99 13.99 6.16 -6.33
N GLU A 100 14.11 7.43 -6.67
CA GLU A 100 15.21 8.29 -6.21
C GLU A 100 15.27 8.40 -4.70
N THR A 101 14.11 8.61 -4.06
CA THR A 101 14.04 8.71 -2.59
C THR A 101 14.47 7.40 -1.91
N LEU A 102 14.01 6.25 -2.40
CA LEU A 102 14.37 4.96 -1.84
C LEU A 102 15.86 4.63 -2.05
N GLU A 103 16.44 4.99 -3.19
CA GLU A 103 17.88 4.84 -3.45
C GLU A 103 18.72 5.67 -2.46
N HIS A 104 18.32 6.88 -2.12
CA HIS A 104 18.97 7.67 -1.07
C HIS A 104 18.82 7.00 0.31
N LEU A 105 17.62 6.53 0.65
CA LEU A 105 17.37 5.84 1.92
C LEU A 105 18.18 4.56 2.05
N LYS A 106 18.42 3.83 0.97
CA LYS A 106 19.24 2.61 0.95
C LYS A 106 20.69 2.84 1.39
N GLN A 107 21.21 4.05 1.20
CA GLN A 107 22.56 4.43 1.65
C GLN A 107 22.61 4.72 3.15
N SER A 108 21.46 4.75 3.81
CA SER A 108 21.36 4.98 5.26
C SER A 108 21.55 3.69 6.06
N LYS A 109 21.57 3.83 7.38
CA LYS A 109 21.69 2.69 8.31
C LYS A 109 20.36 2.01 8.65
N PHE A 110 19.24 2.53 8.14
CA PHE A 110 17.91 2.01 8.46
C PHE A 110 17.64 0.71 7.71
N LYS A 111 16.89 -0.19 8.35
CA LYS A 111 16.22 -1.28 7.63
C LYS A 111 15.07 -0.70 6.81
N LEU A 112 15.00 -1.03 5.52
CA LEU A 112 13.93 -0.60 4.64
C LEU A 112 13.08 -1.81 4.28
N ALA A 113 11.78 -1.74 4.55
CA ALA A 113 10.89 -2.84 4.20
C ALA A 113 9.52 -2.37 3.71
N ILE A 114 8.86 -3.23 2.96
CA ILE A 114 7.44 -3.11 2.61
C ILE A 114 6.62 -3.92 3.62
N LEU A 115 5.50 -3.38 4.08
CA LEU A 115 4.45 -4.11 4.80
C LEU A 115 3.12 -3.87 4.08
N SER A 116 2.53 -4.91 3.49
CA SER A 116 1.43 -4.74 2.55
C SER A 116 0.34 -5.80 2.66
N ASN A 117 -0.87 -5.41 2.22
CA ASN A 117 -1.98 -6.34 1.99
C ASN A 117 -1.76 -7.25 0.77
N GLY A 118 -0.81 -6.93 -0.12
CA GLY A 118 -0.50 -7.71 -1.32
C GLY A 118 0.03 -9.10 -1.02
N THR A 119 -0.22 -10.05 -1.94
CA THR A 119 0.42 -11.38 -1.87
C THR A 119 1.92 -11.29 -2.13
N PRO A 120 2.73 -12.23 -1.64
CA PRO A 120 4.18 -12.24 -1.89
C PRO A 120 4.52 -12.15 -3.40
N ASP A 121 3.80 -12.89 -4.24
CA ASP A 121 4.04 -12.90 -5.69
C ASP A 121 3.76 -11.54 -6.32
N LEU A 122 2.63 -10.90 -5.96
CA LEU A 122 2.30 -9.56 -6.45
C LEU A 122 3.34 -8.51 -6.01
N LEU A 123 3.76 -8.54 -4.76
CA LEU A 123 4.73 -7.60 -4.24
C LEU A 123 6.10 -7.80 -4.90
N ASN A 124 6.51 -9.05 -5.09
CA ASN A 124 7.76 -9.36 -5.81
C ASN A 124 7.69 -8.88 -7.27
N GLU A 125 6.57 -9.11 -7.97
CA GLU A 125 6.38 -8.65 -9.35
C GLU A 125 6.45 -7.11 -9.45
N LEU A 126 5.83 -6.39 -8.49
CA LEU A 126 5.88 -4.94 -8.41
C LEU A 126 7.30 -4.39 -8.22
N VAL A 127 8.07 -4.94 -7.28
CA VAL A 127 9.42 -4.42 -7.00
C VAL A 127 10.41 -4.82 -8.10
N VAL A 128 10.24 -5.99 -8.73
CA VAL A 128 11.09 -6.44 -9.84
C VAL A 128 10.82 -5.62 -11.10
N SER A 129 9.56 -5.46 -11.49
CA SER A 129 9.18 -4.72 -12.70
C SER A 129 9.55 -3.23 -12.66
N ASN A 130 9.73 -2.67 -11.46
CA ASN A 130 10.08 -1.27 -11.24
C ASN A 130 11.55 -1.08 -10.78
N GLU A 131 12.39 -2.13 -10.85
CA GLU A 131 13.82 -2.09 -10.46
C GLU A 131 14.06 -1.65 -9.01
N LEU A 132 13.17 -2.04 -8.10
CA LEU A 132 13.23 -1.69 -6.68
C LEU A 132 13.62 -2.88 -5.77
N LYS A 133 13.84 -4.06 -6.36
CA LYS A 133 14.06 -5.31 -5.61
C LYS A 133 15.21 -5.22 -4.63
N ASP A 134 16.34 -4.63 -5.05
CA ASP A 134 17.56 -4.59 -4.24
C ASP A 134 17.56 -3.45 -3.21
N ILE A 135 16.49 -2.67 -3.14
CA ILE A 135 16.38 -1.56 -2.20
C ILE A 135 15.91 -2.03 -0.83
N PHE A 136 14.92 -2.92 -0.80
CA PHE A 136 14.31 -3.38 0.44
C PHE A 136 15.09 -4.55 1.06
N ASP A 137 15.23 -4.51 2.38
CA ASP A 137 15.78 -5.62 3.17
C ASP A 137 14.76 -6.78 3.27
N ASP A 138 13.47 -6.46 3.44
CA ASP A 138 12.38 -7.44 3.53
C ASP A 138 11.08 -6.90 2.90
N ILE A 139 10.20 -7.83 2.51
CA ILE A 139 8.84 -7.55 2.04
C ILE A 139 7.88 -8.43 2.83
N PHE A 140 7.09 -7.81 3.71
CA PHE A 140 6.11 -8.48 4.55
C PHE A 140 4.73 -8.45 3.91
N SER A 141 4.10 -9.61 3.84
CA SER A 141 2.75 -9.79 3.34
C SER A 141 1.80 -10.18 4.46
N VAL A 142 0.58 -9.66 4.42
CA VAL A 142 -0.50 -10.09 5.33
C VAL A 142 -0.83 -11.58 5.21
N GLU A 143 -0.43 -12.23 4.12
CA GLU A 143 -0.64 -13.67 3.92
C GLU A 143 0.09 -14.52 4.98
N GLU A 144 1.15 -13.97 5.60
CA GLU A 144 1.86 -14.64 6.71
C GLU A 144 0.98 -14.81 7.96
N VAL A 145 -0.01 -13.94 8.15
CA VAL A 145 -0.89 -13.97 9.33
C VAL A 145 -2.36 -14.22 8.98
N GLY A 146 -2.72 -14.26 7.70
CA GLY A 146 -4.06 -14.60 7.22
C GLY A 146 -5.15 -13.59 7.62
N ILE A 147 -4.78 -12.34 7.84
CA ILE A 147 -5.69 -11.22 8.14
C ILE A 147 -5.13 -9.93 7.55
N PHE A 148 -6.00 -9.00 7.13
CA PHE A 148 -5.60 -7.76 6.50
C PHE A 148 -5.37 -6.63 7.52
N LYS A 149 -4.54 -5.64 7.13
CA LYS A 149 -4.48 -4.36 7.82
C LYS A 149 -5.90 -3.77 7.97
N PRO A 150 -6.22 -3.10 9.08
CA PRO A 150 -5.32 -2.64 10.14
C PRO A 150 -5.25 -3.58 11.36
N ASP A 151 -5.37 -4.90 11.21
CA ASP A 151 -5.19 -5.82 12.34
C ASP A 151 -3.75 -5.75 12.90
N SER A 152 -3.60 -5.74 14.23
CA SER A 152 -2.32 -5.58 14.92
C SER A 152 -1.30 -6.66 14.57
N LYS A 153 -1.76 -7.89 14.29
CA LYS A 153 -0.88 -9.02 13.90
C LYS A 153 -0.06 -8.73 12.65
N VAL A 154 -0.59 -7.87 11.77
CA VAL A 154 0.14 -7.47 10.56
C VAL A 154 1.33 -6.60 10.92
N TYR A 155 1.13 -5.66 11.85
CA TYR A 155 2.22 -4.77 12.31
C TYR A 155 3.20 -5.48 13.24
N ASP A 156 2.90 -6.67 13.79
CA ASP A 156 3.86 -7.49 14.52
C ASP A 156 4.99 -8.04 13.62
N LEU A 157 4.72 -8.30 12.33
CA LEU A 157 5.67 -8.95 11.43
C LEU A 157 7.08 -8.30 11.38
N PRO A 158 7.23 -6.98 11.14
CA PRO A 158 8.55 -6.34 11.17
C PRO A 158 9.20 -6.34 12.56
N ILE A 159 8.41 -6.22 13.63
CA ILE A 159 8.89 -6.22 15.02
C ILE A 159 9.54 -7.56 15.34
N ASP A 160 8.84 -8.64 15.05
CA ASP A 160 9.31 -10.01 15.30
C ASP A 160 10.58 -10.32 14.48
N LYS A 161 10.58 -9.91 13.20
CA LYS A 161 11.69 -10.14 12.29
C LYS A 161 12.96 -9.41 12.70
N TYR A 162 12.84 -8.14 13.07
CA TYR A 162 13.99 -7.28 13.35
C TYR A 162 14.36 -7.23 14.84
N ASN A 163 13.53 -7.80 15.70
CA ASN A 163 13.67 -7.75 17.15
C ASN A 163 13.93 -6.32 17.67
N ILE A 164 13.02 -5.43 17.32
CA ILE A 164 13.03 -4.00 17.66
C ILE A 164 11.74 -3.59 18.36
N ASP A 165 11.78 -2.46 19.06
CA ASP A 165 10.59 -1.90 19.70
C ASP A 165 9.70 -1.15 18.70
N LYS A 166 8.39 -1.08 18.99
CA LYS A 166 7.39 -0.39 18.15
C LYS A 166 7.76 1.06 17.86
N ASN A 167 8.28 1.79 18.85
CA ASN A 167 8.71 3.18 18.74
C ASN A 167 10.01 3.38 17.95
N GLU A 168 10.69 2.30 17.57
CA GLU A 168 11.87 2.31 16.72
C GLU A 168 11.51 2.15 15.22
N VAL A 169 10.22 2.00 14.91
CA VAL A 169 9.69 1.94 13.55
C VAL A 169 9.14 3.29 13.13
N LEU A 170 9.51 3.70 11.93
CA LEU A 170 8.86 4.76 11.18
C LEU A 170 8.02 4.12 10.08
N PHE A 171 6.71 4.24 10.18
CA PHE A 171 5.76 3.68 9.21
C PHE A 171 5.20 4.76 8.30
N LEU A 172 5.21 4.53 6.98
CA LEU A 172 4.69 5.45 5.98
C LEU A 172 3.54 4.84 5.20
N SER A 173 2.43 5.55 5.15
CA SER A 173 1.32 5.23 4.25
C SER A 173 0.62 6.49 3.74
N ALA A 174 0.10 6.45 2.52
CA ALA A 174 -0.83 7.44 2.01
C ALA A 174 -2.28 7.14 2.43
N ASN A 175 -2.55 5.92 2.88
CA ASN A 175 -3.86 5.49 3.34
C ASN A 175 -4.06 5.89 4.82
N THR A 176 -5.00 6.79 5.09
CA THR A 176 -5.26 7.34 6.43
C THR A 176 -5.63 6.29 7.47
N TRP A 177 -6.42 5.28 7.06
CA TRP A 177 -6.79 4.14 7.89
C TRP A 177 -5.58 3.26 8.28
N ASP A 178 -4.59 3.12 7.40
CA ASP A 178 -3.37 2.35 7.64
C ASP A 178 -2.39 3.12 8.55
N VAL A 179 -2.28 4.44 8.33
CA VAL A 179 -1.55 5.35 9.26
C VAL A 179 -2.14 5.28 10.65
N SER A 180 -3.47 5.31 10.77
CA SER A 180 -4.17 5.20 12.05
C SER A 180 -3.97 3.83 12.70
N GLY A 181 -4.04 2.74 11.90
CA GLY A 181 -3.80 1.38 12.39
C GLY A 181 -2.40 1.19 12.94
N ALA A 182 -1.39 1.60 12.16
CA ALA A 182 0.02 1.52 12.56
C ALA A 182 0.33 2.39 13.79
N GLY A 183 -0.23 3.61 13.84
CA GLY A 183 -0.05 4.50 14.96
C GLY A 183 -0.72 4.01 16.25
N ASN A 184 -1.95 3.50 16.17
CA ASN A 184 -2.63 2.88 17.30
C ASN A 184 -1.93 1.60 17.78
N TYR A 185 -1.25 0.90 16.89
CA TYR A 185 -0.37 -0.22 17.26
C TYR A 185 0.87 0.22 18.04
N GLY A 186 1.34 1.47 17.86
CA GLY A 186 2.48 2.07 18.56
C GLY A 186 3.67 2.47 17.69
N TYR A 187 3.52 2.46 16.36
CA TYR A 187 4.53 2.96 15.45
C TYR A 187 4.56 4.50 15.38
N ASN A 188 5.73 5.07 15.08
CA ASN A 188 5.77 6.44 14.58
C ASN A 188 5.24 6.43 13.15
N SER A 189 4.04 6.95 12.92
CA SER A 189 3.43 6.92 11.60
C SER A 189 3.44 8.28 10.92
N VAL A 190 3.81 8.27 9.63
CA VAL A 190 3.85 9.43 8.74
C VAL A 190 2.78 9.27 7.68
N TRP A 191 1.95 10.30 7.56
CA TRP A 191 0.96 10.35 6.51
C TRP A 191 1.51 11.04 5.26
N LEU A 192 1.53 10.30 4.15
CA LEU A 192 1.92 10.80 2.83
C LEU A 192 0.70 11.33 2.09
N ASN A 193 0.42 12.62 2.26
CA ASN A 193 -0.77 13.30 1.75
C ASN A 193 -0.50 14.04 0.44
N ARG A 194 -0.36 13.32 -0.67
CA ARG A 194 -0.08 13.90 -1.99
C ARG A 194 -1.17 14.82 -2.53
N ASN A 195 -2.42 14.55 -2.15
CA ASN A 195 -3.61 15.19 -2.74
C ASN A 195 -4.26 16.22 -1.82
N ASN A 196 -3.59 16.62 -0.74
CA ASN A 196 -4.15 17.55 0.26
C ASN A 196 -5.53 17.11 0.78
N ASN A 197 -5.69 15.82 1.02
CA ASN A 197 -6.89 15.22 1.57
C ASN A 197 -7.07 15.56 3.05
N ILE A 198 -8.27 15.30 3.58
CA ILE A 198 -8.58 15.39 5.01
C ILE A 198 -8.25 14.04 5.66
N PHE A 199 -7.56 14.07 6.81
CA PHE A 199 -7.27 12.85 7.57
C PHE A 199 -8.55 12.29 8.22
N ASP A 200 -8.65 10.96 8.26
CA ASP A 200 -9.79 10.27 8.88
C ASP A 200 -9.87 10.55 10.40
N LYS A 201 -11.11 10.56 10.90
CA LYS A 201 -11.38 10.68 12.33
C LYS A 201 -11.45 9.29 12.99
N LEU A 202 -10.28 8.66 13.16
CA LEU A 202 -10.12 7.34 13.77
C LEU A 202 -9.33 7.42 15.09
N ASP A 203 -9.57 8.49 15.86
CA ASP A 203 -8.97 8.76 17.18
C ASP A 203 -7.43 8.69 17.18
N PHE A 204 -6.82 9.03 16.06
CA PHE A 204 -5.37 9.07 15.87
C PHE A 204 -4.94 10.34 15.12
N VAL A 205 -3.75 10.85 15.47
CA VAL A 205 -3.09 11.94 14.75
C VAL A 205 -1.72 11.44 14.29
N PRO A 206 -1.38 11.55 13.00
CA PRO A 206 -0.08 11.09 12.51
C PRO A 206 1.07 11.87 13.17
N THR A 207 2.19 11.19 13.42
CA THR A 207 3.40 11.80 13.98
C THR A 207 3.89 12.97 13.10
N LYS A 208 3.77 12.80 11.79
CA LYS A 208 4.07 13.81 10.77
C LYS A 208 3.17 13.63 9.55
N GLN A 209 2.97 14.72 8.81
CA GLN A 209 2.40 14.72 7.47
C GLN A 209 3.43 15.27 6.50
N ILE A 210 3.57 14.63 5.34
CA ILE A 210 4.38 15.07 4.21
C ILE A 210 3.54 15.03 2.94
N SER A 211 3.88 15.83 1.94
CA SER A 211 3.17 15.90 0.65
C SER A 211 3.87 15.09 -0.46
N LYS A 212 5.16 14.83 -0.29
CA LYS A 212 5.98 14.02 -1.21
C LYS A 212 6.87 13.08 -0.40
N LEU A 213 7.15 11.90 -0.96
CA LEU A 213 8.01 10.94 -0.26
C LEU A 213 9.42 11.49 0.00
N SER A 214 9.95 12.33 -0.91
CA SER A 214 11.26 12.96 -0.77
C SER A 214 11.43 13.82 0.51
N GLU A 215 10.33 14.39 1.04
CA GLU A 215 10.38 15.14 2.31
C GLU A 215 10.73 14.25 3.53
N LEU A 216 10.66 12.92 3.36
CA LEU A 216 11.10 11.99 4.40
C LEU A 216 12.58 12.15 4.71
N LEU A 217 13.42 12.50 3.72
CA LEU A 217 14.86 12.67 3.89
C LEU A 217 15.20 13.80 4.87
N ASP A 218 14.31 14.78 5.02
CA ASP A 218 14.46 15.90 5.96
C ASP A 218 14.01 15.56 7.40
N LEU A 219 13.35 14.42 7.58
CA LEU A 219 12.80 13.98 8.88
C LEU A 219 13.67 13.00 9.65
N ILE A 220 14.69 12.40 9.00
CA ILE A 220 15.49 11.28 9.53
C ILE A 220 16.97 11.61 9.69
#